data_d98763dab67b8ee507f3ac1cc8963be1
#
_entry.id   d98763dab67b8ee507f3ac1cc8963be1
#
_cell.length_a   1.000
_cell.length_b   1.000
_cell.length_c   1.000
_cell.angle_alpha   90.00
_cell.angle_beta   90.00
_cell.angle_gamma   90.00
#
_symmetry.space_group_name_H-M   'P 1'
#
loop_
_entity.id
_entity.type
_entity.pdbx_description
1 polymer ?
#
loop_
_entity_poly.entity_id
_entity_poly.type
_entity_poly.pdbx_seq_one_letter_code
_entity_poly.pdbx_strand_id
1 'polypeptide(L)'
;AAIFGLATSLGFGAQQAASGLKFLFGIDSGIATQVAIIIGVTFVAVISVVRGLDGGVKVLSNINMGLAALLLLFVILAGPTTAIFKTIGTTAVAYAETVIPLSNWIGREDEKFFHGWTVFYWAWWISWSPFVGMFIARISKGRTIREFLIAVLLVPTLVTLVWMASFGGEV
;
A
#
# COMPACT_ATOMS: atom_id res chain seq x y z
N ALA A 1 -10.99 4.03 16.54
CA ALA A 1 -10.67 4.32 15.14
C ALA A 1 -9.74 3.25 14.55
N ALA A 2 -8.53 2.99 15.11
CA ALA A 2 -7.54 2.05 14.55
C ALA A 2 -8.08 0.62 14.29
N ILE A 3 -8.88 0.06 15.20
CA ILE A 3 -9.45 -1.30 15.05
C ILE A 3 -10.34 -1.37 13.82
N PHE A 4 -11.20 -0.39 13.58
CA PHE A 4 -12.08 -0.37 12.42
C PHE A 4 -11.30 -0.20 11.11
N GLY A 5 -10.27 0.66 11.10
CA GLY A 5 -9.39 0.81 9.94
C GLY A 5 -8.62 -0.47 9.60
N LEU A 6 -8.10 -1.16 10.63
CA LEU A 6 -7.43 -2.46 10.46
C LEU A 6 -8.40 -3.53 9.95
N ALA A 7 -9.61 -3.61 10.52
CA ALA A 7 -10.63 -4.56 10.09
C ALA A 7 -11.02 -4.34 8.63
N THR A 8 -11.22 -3.09 8.21
CA THR A 8 -11.53 -2.74 6.82
C THR A 8 -10.39 -3.10 5.88
N SER A 9 -9.15 -2.75 6.21
CA SER A 9 -7.97 -3.07 5.39
C SER A 9 -7.75 -4.57 5.26
N LEU A 10 -7.91 -5.32 6.36
CA LEU A 10 -7.77 -6.77 6.37
C LEU A 10 -8.87 -7.44 5.55
N GLY A 11 -10.10 -6.93 5.63
CA GLY A 11 -11.23 -7.40 4.84
C GLY A 11 -11.01 -7.21 3.34
N PHE A 12 -10.61 -6.02 2.91
CA PHE A 12 -10.28 -5.77 1.50
C PHE A 12 -9.10 -6.61 1.02
N GLY A 13 -8.04 -6.74 1.82
CA GLY A 13 -6.90 -7.59 1.49
C GLY A 13 -7.29 -9.06 1.34
N ALA A 14 -8.14 -9.58 2.22
CA ALA A 14 -8.64 -10.95 2.13
C ALA A 14 -9.52 -11.17 0.90
N GLN A 15 -10.36 -10.20 0.53
CA GLN A 15 -11.17 -10.24 -0.67
C GLN A 15 -10.33 -10.27 -1.95
N GLN A 16 -9.30 -9.43 -2.03
CA GLN A 16 -8.36 -9.40 -3.16
C GLN A 16 -7.58 -10.72 -3.27
N ALA A 17 -7.06 -11.22 -2.13
CA ALA A 17 -6.35 -12.49 -2.09
C ALA A 17 -7.24 -13.67 -2.49
N ALA A 18 -8.49 -13.71 -2.02
CA ALA A 18 -9.46 -14.75 -2.41
C ALA A 18 -9.78 -14.70 -3.91
N SER A 19 -9.90 -13.50 -4.48
CA SER A 19 -10.10 -13.32 -5.93
C SER A 19 -8.89 -13.81 -6.74
N GLY A 20 -7.68 -13.53 -6.26
CA GLY A 20 -6.44 -14.06 -6.85
C GLY A 20 -6.36 -15.59 -6.80
N LEU A 21 -6.70 -16.19 -5.67
CA LEU A 21 -6.75 -17.65 -5.52
C LEU A 21 -7.79 -18.29 -6.44
N LYS A 22 -8.94 -17.64 -6.62
CA LYS A 22 -9.96 -18.10 -7.57
C LYS A 22 -9.42 -18.08 -9.00
N PHE A 23 -8.75 -17.02 -9.38
CA PHE A 23 -8.17 -16.87 -10.73
C PHE A 23 -7.07 -17.91 -11.00
N LEU A 24 -6.16 -18.12 -10.06
CA LEU A 24 -4.99 -18.99 -10.25
C LEU A 24 -5.29 -20.48 -10.04
N PHE A 25 -6.13 -20.81 -9.07
CA PHE A 25 -6.33 -22.18 -8.61
C PHE A 25 -7.79 -22.66 -8.68
N GLY A 26 -8.73 -21.79 -9.10
CA GLY A 26 -10.16 -22.12 -9.14
C GLY A 26 -10.83 -22.24 -7.76
N ILE A 27 -10.15 -21.79 -6.68
CA ILE A 27 -10.70 -21.84 -5.31
C ILE A 27 -11.84 -20.81 -5.21
N ASP A 28 -12.97 -21.22 -4.64
CA ASP A 28 -14.09 -20.28 -4.46
C ASP A 28 -13.68 -19.07 -3.60
N SER A 29 -14.04 -17.86 -4.07
CA SER A 29 -13.75 -16.59 -3.40
C SER A 29 -14.80 -16.19 -2.36
N GLY A 30 -15.62 -17.14 -1.91
CA GLY A 30 -16.67 -16.92 -0.92
C GLY A 30 -16.16 -16.54 0.46
N ILE A 31 -17.09 -16.27 1.36
CA ILE A 31 -16.80 -15.83 2.74
C ILE A 31 -15.89 -16.82 3.47
N ALA A 32 -16.07 -18.13 3.26
CA ALA A 32 -15.24 -19.15 3.93
C ALA A 32 -13.75 -18.99 3.59
N THR A 33 -13.42 -18.78 2.32
CA THR A 33 -12.04 -18.55 1.88
C THR A 33 -11.47 -17.24 2.44
N GLN A 34 -12.25 -16.17 2.45
CA GLN A 34 -11.83 -14.89 3.03
C GLN A 34 -11.57 -15.02 4.53
N VAL A 35 -12.43 -15.69 5.27
CA VAL A 35 -12.24 -15.94 6.71
C VAL A 35 -11.00 -16.79 6.96
N ALA A 36 -10.77 -17.84 6.17
CA ALA A 36 -9.55 -18.66 6.28
C ALA A 36 -8.28 -17.84 6.05
N ILE A 37 -8.27 -16.93 5.06
CA ILE A 37 -7.16 -16.00 4.79
C ILE A 37 -6.96 -15.09 6.00
N ILE A 38 -8.02 -14.48 6.53
CA ILE A 38 -7.94 -13.58 7.70
C ILE A 38 -7.35 -14.32 8.91
N ILE A 39 -7.79 -15.53 9.18
CA ILE A 39 -7.28 -16.36 10.28
C ILE A 39 -5.78 -16.63 10.06
N GLY A 40 -5.38 -17.06 8.87
CA GLY A 40 -4.00 -17.37 8.55
C GLY A 40 -3.08 -16.15 8.69
N VAL A 41 -3.47 -15.01 8.12
CA VAL A 41 -2.71 -13.75 8.21
C VAL A 41 -2.62 -13.27 9.67
N THR A 42 -3.72 -13.33 10.41
CA THR A 42 -3.76 -12.96 11.83
C THR A 42 -2.83 -13.86 12.66
N PHE A 43 -2.84 -15.17 12.41
CA PHE A 43 -1.94 -16.10 13.09
C PHE A 43 -0.47 -15.76 12.86
N VAL A 44 -0.07 -15.51 11.62
CA VAL A 44 1.30 -15.08 11.28
C VAL A 44 1.65 -13.75 11.95
N ALA A 45 0.71 -12.79 11.95
CA ALA A 45 0.91 -11.49 12.59
C ALA A 45 1.09 -11.64 14.11
N VAL A 46 0.29 -12.46 14.77
CA VAL A 46 0.40 -12.74 16.22
C VAL A 46 1.77 -13.35 16.55
N ILE A 47 2.21 -14.37 15.80
CA ILE A 47 3.54 -14.96 15.98
C ILE A 47 4.63 -13.90 15.81
N SER A 48 4.51 -13.03 14.81
CA SER A 48 5.45 -11.96 14.56
C SER A 48 5.53 -10.98 15.73
N VAL A 49 4.38 -10.57 16.28
CA VAL A 49 4.31 -9.64 17.41
C VAL A 49 4.85 -10.26 18.70
N VAL A 50 4.53 -11.53 18.97
CA VAL A 50 5.02 -12.26 20.16
C VAL A 50 6.55 -12.37 20.15
N ARG A 51 7.16 -12.51 18.97
CA ARG A 51 8.63 -12.54 18.82
C ARG A 51 9.30 -11.16 18.98
N GLY A 52 8.52 -10.09 19.13
CA GLY A 52 9.01 -8.74 19.32
C GLY A 52 9.42 -8.03 18.03
N LEU A 53 9.85 -6.78 18.18
CA LEU A 53 10.15 -5.89 17.04
C LEU A 53 11.32 -6.42 16.19
N ASP A 54 12.42 -6.82 16.82
CA ASP A 54 13.62 -7.24 16.08
C ASP A 54 13.55 -8.68 15.57
N GLY A 55 12.97 -9.59 16.35
CA GLY A 55 12.91 -11.02 16.01
C GLY A 55 11.69 -11.43 15.17
N GLY A 56 10.65 -10.63 15.12
CA GLY A 56 9.41 -10.96 14.42
C GLY A 56 9.02 -9.92 13.39
N VAL A 57 8.64 -8.73 13.83
CA VAL A 57 8.10 -7.69 12.93
C VAL A 57 9.11 -7.28 11.85
N LYS A 58 10.36 -7.08 12.22
CA LYS A 58 11.45 -6.73 11.30
C LYS A 58 11.72 -7.83 10.28
N VAL A 59 11.73 -9.09 10.73
CA VAL A 59 11.99 -10.25 9.84
C VAL A 59 10.85 -10.37 8.83
N LEU A 60 9.59 -10.33 9.28
CA LEU A 60 8.43 -10.42 8.40
C LEU A 60 8.38 -9.25 7.41
N SER A 61 8.68 -8.03 7.88
CA SER A 61 8.76 -6.84 7.03
C SER A 61 9.84 -6.98 5.95
N ASN A 62 11.04 -7.48 6.31
CA ASN A 62 12.12 -7.68 5.34
C ASN A 62 11.76 -8.74 4.29
N ILE A 63 11.12 -9.84 4.70
CA ILE A 63 10.62 -10.86 3.76
C ILE A 63 9.60 -10.23 2.81
N ASN A 64 8.63 -9.48 3.33
CA ASN A 64 7.62 -8.82 2.51
C ASN A 64 8.23 -7.82 1.53
N MET A 65 9.19 -7.01 1.97
CA MET A 65 9.93 -6.09 1.11
C MET A 65 10.71 -6.82 0.02
N GLY A 66 11.35 -7.94 0.36
CA GLY A 66 12.06 -8.79 -0.60
C GLY A 66 11.12 -9.38 -1.66
N LEU A 67 9.98 -9.91 -1.25
CA LEU A 67 8.97 -10.44 -2.16
C LEU A 67 8.37 -9.34 -3.05
N ALA A 68 8.09 -8.15 -2.51
CA ALA A 68 7.60 -7.02 -3.28
C ALA A 68 8.64 -6.57 -4.33
N ALA A 69 9.91 -6.44 -3.94
CA ALA A 69 10.98 -6.09 -4.87
C ALA A 69 11.15 -7.14 -5.98
N LEU A 70 11.07 -8.42 -5.64
CA LEU A 70 11.17 -9.53 -6.59
C LEU A 70 9.99 -9.52 -7.57
N LEU A 71 8.77 -9.29 -7.07
CA LEU A 71 7.58 -9.18 -7.91
C LEU A 71 7.67 -7.98 -8.87
N LEU A 72 8.09 -6.82 -8.36
CA LEU A 72 8.28 -5.62 -9.19
C LEU A 72 9.34 -5.87 -10.28
N LEU A 73 10.46 -6.46 -9.91
CA LEU A 73 11.52 -6.81 -10.85
C LEU A 73 11.04 -7.79 -11.92
N PHE A 74 10.27 -8.80 -11.51
CA PHE A 74 9.66 -9.76 -12.43
C PHE A 74 8.74 -9.06 -13.44
N VAL A 75 7.87 -8.18 -12.99
CA VAL A 75 6.95 -7.44 -13.88
C VAL A 75 7.71 -6.53 -14.83
N ILE A 76 8.75 -5.84 -14.39
CA ILE A 76 9.57 -4.98 -15.24
C ILE A 76 10.33 -5.81 -16.29
N LEU A 77 10.83 -6.99 -15.96
CA LEU A 77 11.61 -7.83 -16.86
C LEU A 77 10.75 -8.69 -17.81
N ALA A 78 9.62 -9.21 -17.31
CA ALA A 78 8.73 -10.07 -18.06
C ALA A 78 7.69 -9.29 -18.89
N GLY A 79 7.37 -8.07 -18.46
CA GLY A 79 6.44 -7.18 -19.15
C GLY A 79 7.12 -6.35 -20.25
N PRO A 80 6.37 -5.44 -20.90
CA PRO A 80 6.91 -4.53 -21.90
C PRO A 80 7.75 -3.43 -21.25
N THR A 81 8.98 -3.75 -20.92
CA THR A 81 9.92 -2.90 -20.16
C THR A 81 9.98 -1.46 -20.66
N THR A 82 10.02 -1.25 -21.99
CA THR A 82 10.06 0.10 -22.58
C THR A 82 8.77 0.89 -22.32
N ALA A 83 7.62 0.24 -22.38
CA ALA A 83 6.33 0.85 -22.08
C ALA A 83 6.27 1.22 -20.59
N ILE A 84 6.68 0.33 -19.70
CA ILE A 84 6.73 0.58 -18.25
C ILE A 84 7.57 1.82 -17.93
N PHE A 85 8.79 1.94 -18.46
CA PHE A 85 9.62 3.12 -18.24
C PHE A 85 9.02 4.40 -18.80
N LYS A 86 8.38 4.35 -19.96
CA LYS A 86 7.64 5.48 -20.50
C LYS A 86 6.48 5.87 -19.60
N THR A 87 5.71 4.89 -19.12
CA THR A 87 4.58 5.11 -18.20
C THR A 87 5.05 5.71 -16.87
N ILE A 88 6.17 5.26 -16.31
CA ILE A 88 6.75 5.87 -15.10
C ILE A 88 7.01 7.37 -15.34
N GLY A 89 7.63 7.73 -16.47
CA GLY A 89 7.92 9.12 -16.81
C GLY A 89 6.64 9.96 -17.00
N THR A 90 5.69 9.46 -17.79
CA THR A 90 4.42 10.18 -18.01
C THR A 90 3.57 10.30 -16.75
N THR A 91 3.53 9.26 -15.93
CA THR A 91 2.83 9.29 -14.64
C THR A 91 3.48 10.27 -13.68
N ALA A 92 4.81 10.35 -13.63
CA ALA A 92 5.50 11.31 -12.78
C ALA A 92 5.16 12.77 -13.15
N VAL A 93 5.14 13.08 -14.46
CA VAL A 93 4.77 14.41 -14.96
C VAL A 93 3.29 14.69 -14.64
N ALA A 94 2.39 13.78 -15.01
CA ALA A 94 0.97 13.93 -14.75
C ALA A 94 0.68 14.08 -13.24
N TYR A 95 1.37 13.34 -12.39
CA TYR A 95 1.25 13.48 -10.94
C TYR A 95 1.67 14.87 -10.47
N ALA A 96 2.81 15.37 -10.94
CA ALA A 96 3.29 16.70 -10.58
C ALA A 96 2.31 17.83 -10.99
N GLU A 97 1.67 17.67 -12.15
CA GLU A 97 0.71 18.65 -12.68
C GLU A 97 -0.66 18.57 -11.99
N THR A 98 -1.09 17.35 -11.61
CA THR A 98 -2.47 17.11 -11.16
C THR A 98 -2.63 16.98 -9.65
N VAL A 99 -1.54 16.74 -8.89
CA VAL A 99 -1.61 16.51 -7.44
C VAL A 99 -2.30 17.67 -6.69
N ILE A 100 -2.00 18.91 -7.04
CA ILE A 100 -2.62 20.08 -6.41
C ILE A 100 -4.09 20.22 -6.81
N PRO A 101 -4.48 20.23 -8.10
CA PRO A 101 -5.88 20.24 -8.51
C PRO A 101 -6.70 19.09 -7.93
N LEU A 102 -6.16 17.85 -7.94
CA LEU A 102 -6.87 16.69 -7.41
C LEU A 102 -7.00 16.70 -5.88
N SER A 103 -6.10 17.38 -5.18
CA SER A 103 -6.18 17.56 -3.71
C SER A 103 -7.15 18.66 -3.31
N ASN A 104 -7.52 19.58 -4.22
CA ASN A 104 -8.47 20.64 -3.95
C ASN A 104 -9.88 20.05 -3.87
N TRP A 105 -10.63 20.45 -2.84
CA TRP A 105 -12.00 20.01 -2.58
C TRP A 105 -13.06 21.06 -2.90
N ILE A 106 -12.65 22.27 -3.27
CA ILE A 106 -13.56 23.39 -3.52
C ILE A 106 -13.95 23.44 -5.01
N GLY A 107 -15.27 23.45 -5.29
CA GLY A 107 -15.79 23.66 -6.62
C GLY A 107 -15.56 22.54 -7.64
N ARG A 108 -15.42 21.28 -7.17
CA ARG A 108 -15.24 20.12 -8.05
C ARG A 108 -16.57 19.57 -8.53
N GLU A 109 -16.64 19.26 -9.83
CA GLU A 109 -17.81 18.69 -10.50
C GLU A 109 -17.72 17.16 -10.64
N ASP A 110 -16.53 16.57 -10.45
CA ASP A 110 -16.27 15.14 -10.57
C ASP A 110 -16.60 14.37 -9.28
N GLU A 111 -17.87 14.39 -8.89
CA GLU A 111 -18.36 13.82 -7.62
C GLU A 111 -17.88 12.39 -7.36
N LYS A 112 -17.85 11.51 -8.38
CA LYS A 112 -17.45 10.12 -8.21
C LYS A 112 -15.99 9.97 -7.79
N PHE A 113 -15.08 10.70 -8.45
CA PHE A 113 -13.66 10.67 -8.08
C PHE A 113 -13.43 11.42 -6.77
N PHE A 114 -14.05 12.56 -6.61
CA PHE A 114 -13.92 13.38 -5.40
C PHE A 114 -14.32 12.62 -4.14
N HIS A 115 -15.53 12.05 -4.09
CA HIS A 115 -16.00 11.31 -2.92
C HIS A 115 -15.33 9.96 -2.77
N GLY A 116 -15.13 9.22 -3.87
CA GLY A 116 -14.56 7.87 -3.85
C GLY A 116 -13.07 7.83 -3.55
N TRP A 117 -12.33 8.87 -3.90
CA TRP A 117 -10.88 8.89 -3.77
C TRP A 117 -10.38 10.04 -2.92
N THR A 118 -10.66 11.29 -3.27
CA THR A 118 -10.10 12.45 -2.55
C THR A 118 -10.58 12.49 -1.10
N VAL A 119 -11.89 12.49 -0.87
CA VAL A 119 -12.47 12.55 0.50
C VAL A 119 -12.13 11.29 1.28
N PHE A 120 -12.23 10.12 0.64
CA PHE A 120 -11.90 8.84 1.28
C PHE A 120 -10.46 8.78 1.77
N TYR A 121 -9.47 9.16 0.94
CA TYR A 121 -8.06 9.15 1.33
C TYR A 121 -7.73 10.21 2.37
N TRP A 122 -8.31 11.41 2.29
CA TRP A 122 -8.16 12.42 3.34
C TRP A 122 -8.68 11.92 4.68
N ALA A 123 -9.88 11.36 4.72
CA ALA A 123 -10.48 10.80 5.94
C ALA A 123 -9.64 9.65 6.49
N TRP A 124 -9.15 8.77 5.63
CA TRP A 124 -8.26 7.66 6.00
C TRP A 124 -6.98 8.18 6.65
N TRP A 125 -6.24 9.03 5.97
CA TRP A 125 -4.97 9.55 6.48
C TRP A 125 -5.11 10.34 7.76
N ILE A 126 -6.13 11.18 7.89
CA ILE A 126 -6.41 11.92 9.13
C ILE A 126 -6.70 10.95 10.28
N SER A 127 -7.50 9.91 10.04
CA SER A 127 -7.84 8.91 11.06
C SER A 127 -6.64 8.05 11.49
N TRP A 128 -5.72 7.76 10.55
CA TRP A 128 -4.55 6.92 10.80
C TRP A 128 -3.35 7.69 11.32
N SER A 129 -3.27 8.99 11.08
CA SER A 129 -2.08 9.80 11.38
C SER A 129 -1.63 9.73 12.85
N PRO A 130 -2.49 9.73 13.89
CA PRO A 130 -2.03 9.62 15.26
C PRO A 130 -1.37 8.27 15.56
N PHE A 131 -1.94 7.19 15.02
CA PHE A 131 -1.43 5.83 15.21
C PHE A 131 -0.11 5.59 14.46
N VAL A 132 -0.09 5.92 13.17
CA VAL A 132 1.09 5.77 12.32
C VAL A 132 2.20 6.72 12.78
N GLY A 133 1.87 7.95 13.18
CA GLY A 133 2.83 8.91 13.70
C GLY A 133 3.55 8.41 14.95
N MET A 134 2.83 7.82 15.91
CA MET A 134 3.43 7.22 17.09
C MET A 134 4.35 6.04 16.74
N PHE A 135 3.94 5.19 15.82
CA PHE A 135 4.77 4.08 15.35
C PHE A 135 6.05 4.57 14.67
N ILE A 136 5.92 5.51 13.72
CA ILE A 136 7.06 6.09 13.01
C ILE A 136 8.02 6.80 13.96
N ALA A 137 7.50 7.57 14.93
CA ALA A 137 8.31 8.22 15.96
C ALA A 137 9.13 7.20 16.77
N ARG A 138 8.53 6.05 17.09
CA ARG A 138 9.21 5.00 17.86
C ARG A 138 10.35 4.34 17.07
N ILE A 139 10.16 4.04 15.78
CA ILE A 139 11.18 3.40 14.93
C ILE A 139 12.23 4.39 14.42
N SER A 140 11.96 5.68 14.48
CA SER A 140 12.87 6.74 14.01
C SER A 140 13.79 7.28 15.10
N LYS A 141 13.78 6.70 16.29
CA LYS A 141 14.63 7.12 17.41
C LYS A 141 16.12 7.10 17.01
N GLY A 142 16.80 8.22 17.19
CA GLY A 142 18.22 8.37 16.85
C GLY A 142 18.51 8.86 15.42
N ARG A 143 17.49 9.09 14.60
CA ARG A 143 17.65 9.69 13.25
C ARG A 143 17.57 11.21 13.30
N THR A 144 18.23 11.86 12.35
CA THR A 144 18.09 13.29 12.15
C THR A 144 16.74 13.63 11.52
N ILE A 145 16.26 14.87 11.72
CA ILE A 145 14.99 15.35 11.12
C ILE A 145 15.04 15.23 9.59
N ARG A 146 16.19 15.52 8.99
CA ARG A 146 16.36 15.41 7.54
C ARG A 146 16.21 13.96 7.05
N GLU A 147 16.86 13.01 7.69
CA GLU A 147 16.74 11.58 7.36
C GLU A 147 15.30 11.09 7.55
N PHE A 148 14.67 11.55 8.61
CA PHE A 148 13.26 11.23 8.89
C PHE A 148 12.36 11.73 7.77
N LEU A 149 12.44 12.99 7.37
CA LEU A 149 11.61 13.57 6.31
C LEU A 149 11.83 12.86 4.96
N ILE A 150 13.07 12.61 4.60
CA ILE A 150 13.39 11.87 3.36
C ILE A 150 12.79 10.46 3.40
N ALA A 151 12.97 9.73 4.48
CA ALA A 151 12.49 8.36 4.60
C ALA A 151 10.96 8.25 4.62
N VAL A 152 10.27 9.23 5.20
CA VAL A 152 8.81 9.19 5.36
C VAL A 152 8.05 9.79 4.17
N LEU A 153 8.61 10.80 3.52
CA LEU A 153 7.95 11.49 2.41
C LEU A 153 8.44 11.03 1.04
N LEU A 154 9.75 11.07 0.80
CA LEU A 154 10.26 10.81 -0.55
C LEU A 154 10.29 9.33 -0.92
N VAL A 155 10.78 8.48 -0.03
CA VAL A 155 10.94 7.05 -0.34
C VAL A 155 9.60 6.38 -0.64
N PRO A 156 8.56 6.50 0.20
CA PRO A 156 7.25 5.89 -0.10
C PRO A 156 6.62 6.46 -1.37
N THR A 157 6.74 7.77 -1.60
CA THR A 157 6.17 8.41 -2.79
C THR A 157 6.80 7.88 -4.07
N LEU A 158 8.13 7.80 -4.13
CA LEU A 158 8.85 7.28 -5.29
C LEU A 158 8.55 5.80 -5.53
N VAL A 159 8.56 4.98 -4.46
CA VAL A 159 8.23 3.56 -4.58
C VAL A 159 6.79 3.37 -5.07
N THR A 160 5.84 4.13 -4.54
CA THR A 160 4.44 4.06 -4.96
C THR A 160 4.27 4.49 -6.41
N LEU A 161 4.96 5.54 -6.85
CA LEU A 161 4.92 6.00 -8.25
C LEU A 161 5.41 4.91 -9.20
N VAL A 162 6.56 4.31 -8.92
CA VAL A 162 7.11 3.21 -9.73
C VAL A 162 6.17 2.01 -9.70
N TRP A 163 5.64 1.65 -8.52
CA TRP A 163 4.71 0.55 -8.36
C TRP A 163 3.44 0.74 -9.19
N MET A 164 2.77 1.86 -9.00
CA MET A 164 1.51 2.17 -9.69
C MET A 164 1.70 2.27 -11.22
N ALA A 165 2.79 2.86 -11.66
CA ALA A 165 3.09 2.93 -13.09
C ALA A 165 3.41 1.55 -13.70
N SER A 166 4.06 0.65 -12.93
CA SER A 166 4.42 -0.68 -13.42
C SER A 166 3.23 -1.64 -13.49
N PHE A 167 2.28 -1.54 -12.56
CA PHE A 167 1.12 -2.43 -12.48
C PHE A 167 -0.16 -1.83 -13.08
N GLY A 168 -0.26 -0.50 -13.14
CA GLY A 168 -1.46 0.19 -13.62
C GLY A 168 -1.38 0.69 -15.06
N GLY A 169 -0.21 0.70 -15.67
CA GLY A 169 -0.01 1.18 -17.04
C GLY A 169 -0.31 0.16 -18.14
N GLU A 170 -0.69 -1.04 -17.79
CA GLU A 170 -0.92 -2.18 -18.68
C GLU A 170 -2.42 -2.44 -18.98
N VAL A 171 -3.31 -1.52 -18.62
CA VAL A 171 -4.76 -1.65 -18.84
C VAL A 171 -5.21 -0.80 -20.01
#